data_253ecbeaf69eee020737bd765a53f0fc
#
_entry.id   253ecbeaf69eee020737bd765a53f0fc
#
_cell.length_a   1.000
_cell.length_b   1.000
_cell.length_c   1.000
_cell.angle_alpha   90.00
_cell.angle_beta   90.00
_cell.angle_gamma   90.00
#
_symmetry.space_group_name_H-M   'P 1'
#
loop_
_entity.id
_entity.type
_entity.pdbx_description
1 polymer ?
#
loop_
_entity_poly.entity_id
_entity_poly.type
_entity_poly.pdbx_seq_one_letter_code
_entity_poly.pdbx_strand_id
1 'polypeptide(L)'
;MLKKTKIVASISDLRCEVDFIRELFEAGMNVVRMNTAHANREGFEKLIANVREVSNRIAILMDTKGPEVRTTASAEGPIDFKTGDKVRIVGKPDQETTRECIAVTYPDFVRDLSVGASVLIDDGELALIVTEKTDDTLFCEVMNDATLGSRKSVNVPGVRINLPSLTEKDRNNILYAIEKDIDFIAHSFVRNRQDVLDIRQILDQYGSDIKIIAKIENQEGVDNIDEILEVADGVMVARGDLGIEVPQERIPGIQRQLIKKCILARKPVIVATQMLHTMINNPRPTRAEVTDIANAIYYRTDALMLSGETAYGKYPVEAVKTMAKIAAQAEKDKMEENDIPIPLTPENTDVTSFLAKQAVRATNLMPIRAIITDSFSGLTARNLAAFRGKYPVLAVCYKEKTMRHLALSYGVEAIFMPEKANGQAYYFAALRKLLDDGVLSETDMVAYLSGGKRGTQTSFLEINEVGDVLKYAMDYVLPNRNRYL
;
A
#
# COMPACT_ATOMS: atom_id res chain seq x y z
N MET A 1 -23.72 3.55 -3.40
CA MET A 1 -22.92 2.31 -3.23
C MET A 1 -21.57 2.75 -2.66
N LEU A 2 -21.11 2.18 -1.57
CA LEU A 2 -19.80 2.48 -0.99
C LEU A 2 -18.72 2.03 -1.99
N LYS A 3 -17.66 2.85 -2.17
CA LYS A 3 -16.51 2.50 -3.01
C LYS A 3 -15.82 1.23 -2.49
N LYS A 4 -15.29 0.42 -3.37
CA LYS A 4 -14.53 -0.81 -3.03
C LYS A 4 -13.02 -0.57 -2.98
N THR A 5 -12.52 0.30 -3.85
CA THR A 5 -11.11 0.74 -3.86
C THR A 5 -10.78 1.45 -2.56
N LYS A 6 -9.71 1.07 -1.90
CA LYS A 6 -9.29 1.66 -0.64
C LYS A 6 -8.49 2.95 -0.86
N ILE A 7 -8.51 3.84 0.13
CA ILE A 7 -7.77 5.11 0.09
C ILE A 7 -6.77 5.15 1.24
N VAL A 8 -5.51 5.35 0.89
CA VAL A 8 -4.41 5.62 1.80
C VAL A 8 -4.15 7.12 1.78
N ALA A 9 -4.18 7.79 2.93
CA ALA A 9 -3.87 9.21 3.04
C ALA A 9 -2.64 9.45 3.90
N SER A 10 -1.66 10.20 3.38
CA SER A 10 -0.52 10.64 4.17
C SER A 10 -0.94 11.77 5.09
N ILE A 11 -0.63 11.64 6.37
CA ILE A 11 -0.93 12.65 7.39
C ILE A 11 0.39 13.09 8.02
N SER A 12 0.58 14.41 8.13
CA SER A 12 1.69 15.03 8.84
C SER A 12 1.38 15.13 10.34
N ASP A 13 2.39 15.00 11.18
CA ASP A 13 2.32 15.29 12.62
C ASP A 13 1.93 16.75 12.94
N LEU A 14 2.19 17.65 11.99
CA LEU A 14 1.82 19.08 12.10
C LEU A 14 0.32 19.33 11.90
N ARG A 15 -0.40 18.40 11.27
CA ARG A 15 -1.83 18.48 11.00
C ARG A 15 -2.47 17.12 11.19
N CYS A 16 -2.68 16.72 12.44
CA CYS A 16 -3.18 15.41 12.81
C CYS A 16 -4.24 15.46 13.93
N GLU A 17 -5.00 16.54 14.02
CA GLU A 17 -6.07 16.70 15.00
C GLU A 17 -7.17 15.66 14.77
N VAL A 18 -7.83 15.23 15.86
CA VAL A 18 -8.88 14.19 15.85
C VAL A 18 -9.99 14.52 14.85
N ASP A 19 -10.46 15.76 14.84
CA ASP A 19 -11.55 16.19 13.93
C ASP A 19 -11.12 16.13 12.46
N PHE A 20 -9.88 16.53 12.15
CA PHE A 20 -9.34 16.43 10.80
C PHE A 20 -9.24 14.96 10.33
N ILE A 21 -8.75 14.06 11.18
CA ILE A 21 -8.68 12.63 10.87
C ILE A 21 -10.09 12.05 10.68
N ARG A 22 -11.06 12.48 11.51
CA ARG A 22 -12.47 12.08 11.40
C ARG A 22 -13.06 12.51 10.05
N GLU A 23 -12.86 13.76 9.63
CA GLU A 23 -13.32 14.24 8.34
C GLU A 23 -12.73 13.44 7.16
N LEU A 24 -11.44 13.08 7.21
CA LEU A 24 -10.81 12.24 6.21
C LEU A 24 -11.39 10.81 6.19
N PHE A 25 -11.65 10.25 7.37
CA PHE A 25 -12.26 8.92 7.52
C PHE A 25 -13.68 8.88 6.95
N GLU A 26 -14.50 9.87 7.29
CA GLU A 26 -15.86 10.03 6.77
C GLU A 26 -15.88 10.30 5.26
N ALA A 27 -14.86 11.01 4.73
CA ALA A 27 -14.66 11.21 3.31
C ALA A 27 -14.28 9.93 2.55
N GLY A 28 -13.87 8.87 3.27
CA GLY A 28 -13.59 7.55 2.72
C GLY A 28 -12.15 7.05 2.82
N MET A 29 -11.30 7.67 3.63
CA MET A 29 -9.97 7.16 3.98
C MET A 29 -10.07 5.81 4.72
N ASN A 30 -9.18 4.88 4.42
CA ASN A 30 -9.12 3.57 5.06
C ASN A 30 -7.82 3.36 5.83
N VAL A 31 -6.73 3.97 5.38
CA VAL A 31 -5.37 3.80 5.92
C VAL A 31 -4.70 5.15 6.06
N VAL A 32 -4.10 5.39 7.22
CA VAL A 32 -3.21 6.53 7.46
C VAL A 32 -1.78 6.11 7.15
N ARG A 33 -1.09 6.86 6.29
CA ARG A 33 0.34 6.71 6.04
C ARG A 33 1.13 7.73 6.87
N MET A 34 2.10 7.24 7.64
CA MET A 34 3.09 8.03 8.36
C MET A 34 4.43 7.97 7.63
N ASN A 35 4.98 9.13 7.24
CA ASN A 35 6.28 9.20 6.56
C ASN A 35 7.39 9.44 7.59
N THR A 36 8.28 8.46 7.79
CA THR A 36 9.37 8.55 8.78
C THR A 36 10.51 9.49 8.37
N ALA A 37 10.50 10.03 7.16
CA ALA A 37 11.51 10.96 6.72
C ALA A 37 11.44 12.31 7.46
N HIS A 38 10.24 12.77 7.85
CA HIS A 38 9.98 14.14 8.29
C HIS A 38 9.54 14.29 9.74
N ALA A 39 8.90 13.28 10.35
CA ALA A 39 8.39 13.39 11.71
C ALA A 39 9.35 12.81 12.76
N ASN A 40 9.23 13.32 13.98
CA ASN A 40 9.90 12.78 15.16
C ASN A 40 8.99 11.79 15.91
N ARG A 41 9.54 11.17 16.96
CA ARG A 41 8.83 10.16 17.76
C ARG A 41 7.57 10.71 18.45
N GLU A 42 7.64 11.92 18.99
CA GLU A 42 6.53 12.59 19.67
C GLU A 42 5.38 12.88 18.70
N GLY A 43 5.68 13.38 17.50
CA GLY A 43 4.68 13.59 16.45
C GLY A 43 3.98 12.30 16.02
N PHE A 44 4.72 11.18 15.93
CA PHE A 44 4.12 9.88 15.64
C PHE A 44 3.21 9.39 16.76
N GLU A 45 3.59 9.54 18.03
CA GLU A 45 2.75 9.15 19.17
C GLU A 45 1.43 9.90 19.16
N LYS A 46 1.47 11.23 18.95
CA LYS A 46 0.26 12.05 18.84
C LYS A 46 -0.63 11.57 17.70
N LEU A 47 -0.06 11.35 16.50
CA LEU A 47 -0.81 10.90 15.33
C LEU A 47 -1.46 9.54 15.58
N ILE A 48 -0.71 8.56 16.10
CA ILE A 48 -1.23 7.21 16.40
C ILE A 48 -2.39 7.29 17.40
N ALA A 49 -2.23 8.04 18.49
CA ALA A 49 -3.27 8.22 19.51
C ALA A 49 -4.54 8.81 18.91
N ASN A 50 -4.43 9.87 18.12
CA ASN A 50 -5.56 10.54 17.48
C ASN A 50 -6.26 9.64 16.45
N VAL A 51 -5.52 8.85 15.68
CA VAL A 51 -6.10 7.85 14.75
C VAL A 51 -6.94 6.82 15.52
N ARG A 52 -6.41 6.30 16.63
CA ARG A 52 -7.12 5.30 17.45
C ARG A 52 -8.34 5.89 18.16
N GLU A 53 -8.31 7.18 18.54
CA GLU A 53 -9.47 7.90 19.09
C GLU A 53 -10.60 8.03 18.06
N VAL A 54 -10.27 8.29 16.77
CA VAL A 54 -11.28 8.38 15.73
C VAL A 54 -11.90 7.02 15.43
N SER A 55 -11.09 6.00 15.20
CA SER A 55 -11.59 4.65 14.91
C SER A 55 -10.49 3.59 14.97
N ASN A 56 -10.77 2.46 15.62
CA ASN A 56 -9.91 1.28 15.56
C ASN A 56 -9.99 0.51 14.21
N ARG A 57 -10.84 0.95 13.29
CA ARG A 57 -10.92 0.42 11.90
C ARG A 57 -9.87 1.02 10.97
N ILE A 58 -9.33 2.18 11.30
CA ILE A 58 -8.31 2.84 10.48
C ILE A 58 -6.99 2.09 10.67
N ALA A 59 -6.43 1.57 9.59
CA ALA A 59 -5.10 0.99 9.63
C ALA A 59 -4.02 2.07 9.55
N ILE A 60 -2.86 1.78 10.12
CA ILE A 60 -1.68 2.66 10.08
C ILE A 60 -0.57 1.96 9.30
N LEU A 61 -0.04 2.67 8.32
CA LEU A 61 1.09 2.27 7.48
C LEU A 61 2.26 3.20 7.77
N MET A 62 3.36 2.65 8.29
CA MET A 62 4.61 3.38 8.49
C MET A 62 5.51 3.18 7.27
N ASP A 63 5.90 4.27 6.64
CA ASP A 63 6.77 4.27 5.46
C ASP A 63 8.22 4.50 5.88
N THR A 64 9.12 3.55 5.60
CA THR A 64 10.56 3.70 5.88
C THR A 64 11.17 4.72 4.93
N LYS A 65 12.24 5.38 5.37
CA LYS A 65 12.96 6.29 4.50
C LYS A 65 13.73 5.54 3.40
N GLY A 66 14.31 4.40 3.76
CA GLY A 66 15.21 3.63 2.90
C GLY A 66 16.59 4.28 2.73
N PRO A 67 17.51 3.55 2.14
CA PRO A 67 18.84 4.05 1.83
C PRO A 67 18.80 4.94 0.58
N GLU A 68 19.30 6.16 0.70
CA GLU A 68 19.40 7.11 -0.40
C GLU A 68 20.84 7.59 -0.54
N VAL A 69 21.30 7.77 -1.78
CA VAL A 69 22.47 8.59 -2.06
C VAL A 69 22.05 10.05 -2.11
N ARG A 70 22.77 10.92 -1.42
CA ARG A 70 22.52 12.37 -1.47
C ARG A 70 23.80 13.14 -1.74
N THR A 71 23.66 14.34 -2.30
CA THR A 71 24.76 15.32 -2.26
C THR A 71 25.03 15.73 -0.82
N THR A 72 26.22 16.17 -0.52
CA THR A 72 26.58 16.75 0.77
C THR A 72 26.06 18.19 0.89
N ALA A 73 26.34 18.85 2.01
CA ALA A 73 26.04 20.28 2.17
C ALA A 73 26.82 21.10 1.13
N SER A 74 26.17 22.13 0.57
CA SER A 74 26.83 23.07 -0.31
C SER A 74 27.64 24.07 0.51
N ALA A 75 28.88 24.30 0.13
CA ALA A 75 29.77 25.26 0.78
C ALA A 75 29.35 26.74 0.58
N GLU A 76 28.66 27.00 -0.54
CA GLU A 76 28.38 28.38 -1.00
C GLU A 76 26.87 28.67 -1.13
N GLY A 77 26.00 27.79 -0.58
CA GLY A 77 24.56 27.89 -0.78
C GLY A 77 24.11 27.27 -2.11
N PRO A 78 23.01 27.72 -2.73
CA PRO A 78 22.55 27.19 -4.03
C PRO A 78 23.60 27.48 -5.13
N ILE A 79 23.92 26.47 -5.92
CA ILE A 79 24.92 26.52 -7.00
C ILE A 79 24.20 26.42 -8.36
N ASP A 80 24.40 27.40 -9.22
CA ASP A 80 23.86 27.40 -10.58
C ASP A 80 24.79 26.64 -11.53
N PHE A 81 24.22 25.67 -12.25
CA PHE A 81 24.86 24.93 -13.32
C PHE A 81 24.24 25.27 -14.67
N LYS A 82 25.09 25.29 -15.70
CA LYS A 82 24.66 25.49 -17.10
C LYS A 82 24.98 24.29 -17.95
N THR A 83 24.17 24.05 -18.97
CA THR A 83 24.39 23.01 -19.97
C THR A 83 25.83 23.11 -20.54
N GLY A 84 26.53 21.97 -20.52
CA GLY A 84 27.93 21.89 -20.97
C GLY A 84 28.98 22.18 -19.90
N ASP A 85 28.60 22.61 -18.70
CA ASP A 85 29.54 22.75 -17.57
C ASP A 85 30.19 21.39 -17.28
N LYS A 86 31.48 21.45 -16.86
CA LYS A 86 32.24 20.27 -16.42
C LYS A 86 32.33 20.28 -14.90
N VAL A 87 31.93 19.19 -14.28
CA VAL A 87 31.92 19.04 -12.82
C VAL A 87 32.45 17.65 -12.44
N ARG A 88 33.12 17.58 -11.31
CA ARG A 88 33.57 16.30 -10.74
C ARG A 88 32.55 15.79 -9.74
N ILE A 89 32.43 14.45 -9.62
CA ILE A 89 31.68 13.81 -8.55
C ILE A 89 32.60 12.87 -7.78
N VAL A 90 32.53 12.92 -6.44
CA VAL A 90 33.33 12.08 -5.53
C VAL A 90 32.47 11.45 -4.45
N GLY A 91 32.78 10.22 -4.04
CA GLY A 91 32.13 9.52 -2.93
C GLY A 91 32.75 9.89 -1.57
N LYS A 92 32.58 11.14 -1.14
CA LYS A 92 33.20 11.65 0.11
C LYS A 92 32.15 12.31 1.01
N PRO A 93 31.55 11.57 1.97
CA PRO A 93 30.46 12.07 2.83
C PRO A 93 30.83 13.33 3.65
N ASP A 94 32.09 13.46 4.00
CA ASP A 94 32.59 14.56 4.87
C ASP A 94 33.07 15.80 4.06
N GLN A 95 33.08 15.74 2.74
CA GLN A 95 33.44 16.84 1.87
C GLN A 95 32.21 17.66 1.50
N GLU A 96 32.30 18.98 1.56
CA GLU A 96 31.25 19.88 1.07
C GLU A 96 31.20 19.89 -0.46
N THR A 97 29.98 20.03 -1.00
CA THR A 97 29.75 20.23 -2.44
C THR A 97 30.10 21.65 -2.85
N THR A 98 30.86 21.79 -3.92
CA THR A 98 31.23 23.06 -4.55
C THR A 98 30.84 23.05 -6.03
N ARG A 99 30.99 24.23 -6.71
CA ARG A 99 30.72 24.32 -8.16
C ARG A 99 31.60 23.37 -9.00
N GLU A 100 32.85 23.14 -8.59
CA GLU A 100 33.78 22.28 -9.33
C GLU A 100 33.67 20.80 -8.96
N CYS A 101 33.10 20.50 -7.77
CA CYS A 101 33.06 19.14 -7.24
C CYS A 101 31.82 18.88 -6.40
N ILE A 102 30.94 18.02 -6.89
CA ILE A 102 29.80 17.52 -6.13
C ILE A 102 30.27 16.31 -5.31
N ALA A 103 30.14 16.39 -4.00
CA ALA A 103 30.43 15.27 -3.11
C ALA A 103 29.11 14.55 -2.77
N VAL A 104 29.15 13.20 -2.70
CA VAL A 104 27.98 12.39 -2.36
C VAL A 104 28.21 11.55 -1.12
N THR A 105 27.12 11.18 -0.44
CA THR A 105 27.11 10.44 0.84
C THR A 105 27.50 8.98 0.74
N TYR A 106 27.58 8.41 -0.47
CA TYR A 106 27.93 7.01 -0.70
C TYR A 106 29.40 6.88 -1.12
N PRO A 107 30.27 6.27 -0.28
CA PRO A 107 31.72 6.22 -0.55
C PRO A 107 32.11 5.47 -1.82
N ASP A 108 31.38 4.37 -2.15
CA ASP A 108 31.65 3.53 -3.32
C ASP A 108 31.01 4.05 -4.61
N PHE A 109 30.43 5.25 -4.61
CA PHE A 109 29.71 5.81 -5.75
C PHE A 109 30.53 5.83 -7.04
N VAL A 110 31.78 6.24 -6.94
CA VAL A 110 32.69 6.26 -8.09
C VAL A 110 32.96 4.87 -8.60
N ARG A 111 33.16 3.89 -7.71
CA ARG A 111 33.44 2.50 -8.08
C ARG A 111 32.28 1.88 -8.89
N ASP A 112 31.05 2.14 -8.45
CA ASP A 112 29.85 1.47 -8.98
C ASP A 112 29.38 2.05 -10.32
N LEU A 113 29.76 3.30 -10.69
CA LEU A 113 29.37 3.92 -11.94
C LEU A 113 30.41 3.71 -13.05
N SER A 114 29.93 3.66 -14.30
CA SER A 114 30.74 3.57 -15.51
C SER A 114 30.67 4.85 -16.34
N VAL A 115 31.64 5.06 -17.22
CA VAL A 115 31.55 6.11 -18.25
C VAL A 115 30.31 5.91 -19.09
N GLY A 116 29.60 6.99 -19.38
CA GLY A 116 28.29 7.00 -20.05
C GLY A 116 27.09 6.86 -19.11
N ALA A 117 27.30 6.62 -17.80
CA ALA A 117 26.20 6.57 -16.85
C ALA A 117 25.55 7.95 -16.69
N SER A 118 24.23 7.98 -16.57
CA SER A 118 23.46 9.16 -16.22
C SER A 118 23.41 9.33 -14.70
N VAL A 119 23.63 10.54 -14.21
CA VAL A 119 23.45 10.91 -12.80
C VAL A 119 22.39 12.00 -12.72
N LEU A 120 21.32 11.71 -12.01
CA LEU A 120 20.19 12.61 -11.82
C LEU A 120 20.20 13.12 -10.36
N ILE A 121 20.16 14.43 -10.17
CA ILE A 121 20.18 15.05 -8.85
C ILE A 121 18.93 15.89 -8.67
N ASP A 122 18.40 15.93 -7.43
CA ASP A 122 17.16 16.63 -7.05
C ASP A 122 15.98 16.18 -7.91
N ASP A 123 15.68 14.86 -7.85
CA ASP A 123 14.59 14.22 -8.61
C ASP A 123 14.67 14.42 -10.13
N GLY A 124 15.91 14.63 -10.65
CA GLY A 124 16.16 14.83 -12.07
C GLY A 124 16.17 16.30 -12.52
N GLU A 125 16.05 17.26 -11.61
CA GLU A 125 16.18 18.69 -11.91
C GLU A 125 17.57 19.01 -12.51
N LEU A 126 18.64 18.37 -12.03
CA LEU A 126 19.97 18.44 -12.59
C LEU A 126 20.39 17.09 -13.16
N ALA A 127 20.61 17.02 -14.45
CA ALA A 127 21.06 15.83 -15.16
C ALA A 127 22.52 15.96 -15.58
N LEU A 128 23.31 14.90 -15.34
CA LEU A 128 24.72 14.81 -15.70
C LEU A 128 25.00 13.50 -16.43
N ILE A 129 26.02 13.51 -17.28
CA ILE A 129 26.58 12.30 -17.91
C ILE A 129 28.04 12.15 -17.51
N VAL A 130 28.42 10.94 -17.08
CA VAL A 130 29.83 10.60 -16.79
C VAL A 130 30.60 10.52 -18.09
N THR A 131 31.57 11.40 -18.29
CA THR A 131 32.42 11.47 -19.50
C THR A 131 33.75 10.76 -19.32
N GLU A 132 34.33 10.81 -18.10
CA GLU A 132 35.60 10.17 -17.76
C GLU A 132 35.53 9.67 -16.31
N LYS A 133 36.40 8.72 -15.95
CA LYS A 133 36.46 8.11 -14.63
C LYS A 133 37.91 7.84 -14.24
N THR A 134 38.26 8.16 -13.00
CA THR A 134 39.47 7.66 -12.32
C THR A 134 39.06 6.75 -11.15
N ASP A 135 40.01 6.30 -10.34
CA ASP A 135 39.75 5.43 -9.21
C ASP A 135 38.85 6.08 -8.14
N ASP A 136 38.92 7.41 -7.99
CA ASP A 136 38.22 8.15 -6.91
C ASP A 136 37.33 9.30 -7.39
N THR A 137 37.26 9.55 -8.71
CA THR A 137 36.57 10.72 -9.26
C THR A 137 35.85 10.36 -10.58
N LEU A 138 34.60 10.80 -10.71
CA LEU A 138 33.88 10.88 -11.97
C LEU A 138 33.96 12.29 -12.52
N PHE A 139 34.26 12.42 -13.82
CA PHE A 139 34.14 13.68 -14.55
C PHE A 139 32.83 13.65 -15.33
N CYS A 140 32.03 14.67 -15.13
CA CYS A 140 30.68 14.72 -15.68
C CYS A 140 30.45 15.99 -16.48
N GLU A 141 29.56 15.90 -17.45
CA GLU A 141 29.02 17.02 -18.21
C GLU A 141 27.57 17.28 -17.79
N VAL A 142 27.25 18.55 -17.53
CA VAL A 142 25.91 19.01 -17.19
C VAL A 142 25.06 19.03 -18.47
N MET A 143 23.87 18.43 -18.41
CA MET A 143 22.99 18.24 -19.55
C MET A 143 21.87 19.28 -19.67
N ASN A 144 21.56 19.99 -18.57
CA ASN A 144 20.53 21.03 -18.54
C ASN A 144 20.85 22.11 -17.50
N ASP A 145 20.30 23.29 -17.68
CA ASP A 145 20.42 24.38 -16.73
C ASP A 145 19.64 24.04 -15.45
N ALA A 146 20.27 24.18 -14.28
CA ALA A 146 19.62 23.93 -12.99
C ALA A 146 20.35 24.62 -11.82
N THR A 147 19.66 24.79 -10.70
CA THR A 147 20.23 25.29 -9.45
C THR A 147 20.27 24.17 -8.41
N LEU A 148 21.45 23.76 -7.98
CA LEU A 148 21.62 22.69 -7.00
C LEU A 148 21.67 23.25 -5.56
N GLY A 149 20.72 22.82 -4.73
CA GLY A 149 20.72 23.06 -3.29
C GLY A 149 21.54 22.03 -2.51
N SER A 150 21.59 22.19 -1.18
CA SER A 150 22.26 21.25 -0.28
C SER A 150 21.49 19.95 -0.10
N ARG A 151 22.20 18.81 0.03
CA ARG A 151 21.68 17.51 0.47
C ARG A 151 20.55 16.97 -0.41
N LYS A 152 20.67 17.13 -1.73
CA LYS A 152 19.70 16.69 -2.72
C LYS A 152 19.86 15.20 -3.04
N SER A 153 18.76 14.55 -3.40
CA SER A 153 18.73 13.14 -3.86
C SER A 153 19.66 12.93 -5.07
N VAL A 154 20.27 11.77 -5.17
CA VAL A 154 21.11 11.36 -6.30
C VAL A 154 20.66 9.99 -6.79
N ASN A 155 20.17 9.92 -8.02
CA ASN A 155 19.72 8.72 -8.70
C ASN A 155 20.65 8.39 -9.88
N VAL A 156 20.82 7.13 -10.15
CA VAL A 156 21.67 6.63 -11.25
C VAL A 156 20.93 5.54 -12.02
N PRO A 157 20.05 5.90 -12.95
CA PRO A 157 19.18 4.98 -13.63
C PRO A 157 19.96 3.84 -14.29
N GLY A 158 19.52 2.59 -14.05
CA GLY A 158 20.13 1.39 -14.63
C GLY A 158 21.46 0.96 -14.00
N VAL A 159 21.93 1.64 -12.94
CA VAL A 159 23.14 1.26 -12.20
C VAL A 159 22.77 0.66 -10.86
N ARG A 160 23.31 -0.50 -10.55
CA ARG A 160 23.10 -1.14 -9.24
C ARG A 160 24.00 -0.50 -8.18
N ILE A 161 23.38 0.15 -7.20
CA ILE A 161 24.07 0.72 -6.04
C ILE A 161 23.97 -0.25 -4.86
N ASN A 162 25.12 -0.63 -4.28
CA ASN A 162 25.20 -1.61 -3.18
C ASN A 162 24.96 -0.96 -1.80
N LEU A 163 23.82 -0.27 -1.64
CA LEU A 163 23.39 0.23 -0.33
C LEU A 163 22.76 -0.91 0.49
N PRO A 164 22.89 -0.88 1.83
CA PRO A 164 22.16 -1.82 2.69
C PRO A 164 20.66 -1.59 2.51
N SER A 165 19.84 -2.64 2.65
CA SER A 165 18.37 -2.55 2.52
C SER A 165 17.74 -1.66 3.60
N LEU A 166 18.34 -1.62 4.79
CA LEU A 166 17.87 -0.87 5.96
C LEU A 166 18.96 0.05 6.49
N THR A 167 18.61 1.30 6.75
CA THR A 167 19.42 2.20 7.55
C THR A 167 19.24 1.92 9.05
N GLU A 168 20.14 2.41 9.90
CA GLU A 168 19.95 2.33 11.35
C GLU A 168 18.68 3.07 11.82
N LYS A 169 18.34 4.19 11.18
CA LYS A 169 17.09 4.91 11.43
C LYS A 169 15.87 4.05 11.09
N ASP A 170 15.90 3.34 9.97
CA ASP A 170 14.79 2.46 9.58
C ASP A 170 14.62 1.30 10.56
N ARG A 171 15.73 0.69 11.01
CA ARG A 171 15.70 -0.35 12.04
C ARG A 171 15.04 0.16 13.33
N ASN A 172 15.42 1.35 13.80
CA ASN A 172 14.82 1.96 14.98
C ASN A 172 13.34 2.29 14.80
N ASN A 173 12.92 2.71 13.61
CA ASN A 173 11.52 2.95 13.27
C ASN A 173 10.72 1.64 13.21
N ILE A 174 11.30 0.55 12.71
CA ILE A 174 10.65 -0.77 12.72
C ILE A 174 10.42 -1.26 14.15
N LEU A 175 11.41 -1.12 15.04
CA LEU A 175 11.25 -1.46 16.45
C LEU A 175 10.15 -0.62 17.12
N TYR A 176 10.09 0.66 16.79
CA TYR A 176 9.02 1.55 17.25
C TYR A 176 7.65 1.13 16.69
N ALA A 177 7.57 0.72 15.42
CA ALA A 177 6.35 0.20 14.83
C ALA A 177 5.84 -1.05 15.55
N ILE A 178 6.74 -1.93 15.97
CA ILE A 178 6.41 -3.12 16.78
C ILE A 178 5.86 -2.69 18.14
N GLU A 179 6.55 -1.76 18.84
CA GLU A 179 6.11 -1.23 20.14
C GLU A 179 4.69 -0.63 20.09
N LYS A 180 4.38 0.09 19.01
CA LYS A 180 3.09 0.81 18.84
C LYS A 180 2.02 0.00 18.12
N ASP A 181 2.24 -1.29 17.89
CA ASP A 181 1.29 -2.19 17.19
C ASP A 181 0.80 -1.62 15.85
N ILE A 182 1.73 -1.09 15.03
CA ILE A 182 1.46 -0.58 13.69
C ILE A 182 1.03 -1.73 12.77
N ASP A 183 0.16 -1.46 11.79
CA ASP A 183 -0.45 -2.50 10.98
C ASP A 183 0.39 -2.89 9.77
N PHE A 184 1.05 -1.90 9.13
CA PHE A 184 1.83 -2.10 7.92
C PHE A 184 3.15 -1.34 7.99
N ILE A 185 4.20 -1.91 7.41
CA ILE A 185 5.44 -1.22 7.06
C ILE A 185 5.54 -1.18 5.54
N ALA A 186 5.64 0.02 4.96
CA ALA A 186 6.01 0.20 3.56
C ALA A 186 7.53 0.33 3.49
N HIS A 187 8.17 -0.65 2.84
CA HIS A 187 9.63 -0.71 2.72
C HIS A 187 10.10 -0.05 1.43
N SER A 188 10.87 1.03 1.58
CA SER A 188 11.36 1.83 0.45
C SER A 188 12.51 1.15 -0.28
N PHE A 189 12.59 1.39 -1.59
CA PHE A 189 13.66 0.95 -2.49
C PHE A 189 13.91 -0.55 -2.52
N VAL A 190 12.85 -1.37 -2.42
CA VAL A 190 12.97 -2.83 -2.53
C VAL A 190 13.46 -3.23 -3.92
N ARG A 191 14.55 -3.98 -3.96
CA ARG A 191 15.22 -4.45 -5.19
C ARG A 191 14.98 -5.96 -5.44
N ASN A 192 14.90 -6.74 -4.36
CA ASN A 192 14.86 -8.20 -4.41
C ASN A 192 14.20 -8.80 -3.16
N ARG A 193 14.09 -10.13 -3.15
CA ARG A 193 13.55 -10.91 -2.04
C ARG A 193 14.26 -10.64 -0.71
N GLN A 194 15.59 -10.49 -0.71
CA GLN A 194 16.37 -10.35 0.52
C GLN A 194 16.04 -9.05 1.24
N ASP A 195 15.83 -7.94 0.51
CA ASP A 195 15.45 -6.66 1.11
C ASP A 195 14.18 -6.79 1.96
N VAL A 196 13.19 -7.58 1.52
CA VAL A 196 11.96 -7.85 2.28
C VAL A 196 12.24 -8.76 3.48
N LEU A 197 13.08 -9.79 3.30
CA LEU A 197 13.44 -10.72 4.37
C LEU A 197 14.19 -10.04 5.50
N ASP A 198 14.97 -9.01 5.24
CA ASP A 198 15.68 -8.24 6.27
C ASP A 198 14.72 -7.61 7.29
N ILE A 199 13.58 -7.08 6.82
CA ILE A 199 12.51 -6.61 7.74
C ILE A 199 11.80 -7.81 8.39
N ARG A 200 11.47 -8.85 7.61
CA ARG A 200 10.77 -10.02 8.13
C ARG A 200 11.53 -10.64 9.30
N GLN A 201 12.85 -10.75 9.19
CA GLN A 201 13.71 -11.28 10.27
C GLN A 201 13.56 -10.46 11.57
N ILE A 202 13.50 -9.13 11.48
CA ILE A 202 13.28 -8.28 12.65
C ILE A 202 11.89 -8.55 13.24
N LEU A 203 10.85 -8.57 12.41
CA LEU A 203 9.48 -8.81 12.87
C LEU A 203 9.34 -10.17 13.55
N ASP A 204 9.90 -11.22 12.96
CA ASP A 204 9.86 -12.59 13.50
C ASP A 204 10.60 -12.71 14.85
N GLN A 205 11.74 -12.01 14.98
CA GLN A 205 12.50 -11.96 16.24
C GLN A 205 11.67 -11.43 17.42
N TYR A 206 10.75 -10.51 17.15
CA TYR A 206 9.86 -9.92 18.16
C TYR A 206 8.44 -10.52 18.16
N GLY A 207 8.19 -11.56 17.35
CA GLY A 207 6.88 -12.19 17.24
C GLY A 207 5.79 -11.25 16.68
N SER A 208 6.18 -10.27 15.87
CA SER A 208 5.27 -9.25 15.31
C SER A 208 4.59 -9.74 14.05
N ASP A 209 3.30 -9.47 13.91
CA ASP A 209 2.48 -9.82 12.74
C ASP A 209 2.28 -8.64 11.77
N ILE A 210 3.04 -7.56 11.92
CA ILE A 210 3.04 -6.41 11.00
C ILE A 210 3.24 -6.89 9.56
N LYS A 211 2.46 -6.33 8.63
CA LYS A 211 2.50 -6.67 7.21
C LYS A 211 3.48 -5.79 6.45
N ILE A 212 4.25 -6.40 5.55
CA ILE A 212 5.27 -5.69 4.76
C ILE A 212 4.72 -5.39 3.38
N ILE A 213 4.68 -4.11 3.02
CA ILE A 213 4.35 -3.60 1.69
C ILE A 213 5.65 -3.21 1.00
N ALA A 214 6.04 -3.95 -0.03
CA ALA A 214 7.24 -3.66 -0.80
C ALA A 214 6.99 -2.47 -1.74
N LYS A 215 7.77 -1.41 -1.64
CA LYS A 215 7.71 -0.27 -2.56
C LYS A 215 8.61 -0.54 -3.77
N ILE A 216 8.01 -0.55 -4.94
CA ILE A 216 8.70 -0.75 -6.22
C ILE A 216 8.98 0.63 -6.80
N GLU A 217 10.24 1.04 -6.73
CA GLU A 217 10.76 2.38 -6.98
C GLU A 217 11.94 2.40 -7.96
N ASN A 218 12.37 1.21 -8.43
CA ASN A 218 13.52 1.05 -9.31
C ASN A 218 13.32 -0.09 -10.29
N GLN A 219 14.15 -0.16 -11.34
CA GLN A 219 14.06 -1.19 -12.38
C GLN A 219 14.35 -2.59 -11.83
N GLU A 220 15.31 -2.74 -10.89
CA GLU A 220 15.64 -4.04 -10.28
C GLU A 220 14.43 -4.65 -9.55
N GLY A 221 13.68 -3.82 -8.80
CA GLY A 221 12.45 -4.25 -8.13
C GLY A 221 11.33 -4.63 -9.11
N VAL A 222 11.25 -3.97 -10.26
CA VAL A 222 10.31 -4.35 -11.34
C VAL A 222 10.67 -5.72 -11.91
N ASP A 223 11.96 -5.96 -12.17
CA ASP A 223 12.44 -7.20 -12.77
C ASP A 223 12.27 -8.39 -11.81
N ASN A 224 12.50 -8.17 -10.52
CA ASN A 224 12.46 -9.18 -9.45
C ASN A 224 11.10 -9.28 -8.75
N ILE A 225 10.04 -8.71 -9.31
CA ILE A 225 8.72 -8.63 -8.64
C ILE A 225 8.16 -10.00 -8.22
N ASP A 226 8.43 -11.07 -8.98
CA ASP A 226 7.89 -12.38 -8.68
C ASP A 226 8.47 -12.93 -7.36
N GLU A 227 9.79 -12.86 -7.17
CA GLU A 227 10.45 -13.28 -5.93
C GLU A 227 10.13 -12.36 -4.75
N ILE A 228 9.93 -11.05 -4.98
CA ILE A 228 9.47 -10.11 -3.97
C ILE A 228 8.06 -10.48 -3.49
N LEU A 229 7.17 -10.81 -4.44
CA LEU A 229 5.81 -11.22 -4.13
C LEU A 229 5.73 -12.55 -3.35
N GLU A 230 6.74 -13.40 -3.36
CA GLU A 230 6.72 -14.60 -2.52
C GLU A 230 6.75 -14.26 -1.02
N VAL A 231 7.48 -13.23 -0.62
CA VAL A 231 7.77 -12.88 0.77
C VAL A 231 7.12 -11.60 1.29
N ALA A 232 6.76 -10.64 0.43
CA ALA A 232 6.01 -9.45 0.79
C ALA A 232 4.53 -9.75 1.01
N ASP A 233 3.85 -8.98 1.87
CA ASP A 233 2.41 -9.09 2.11
C ASP A 233 1.57 -8.25 1.12
N GLY A 234 2.20 -7.32 0.42
CA GLY A 234 1.61 -6.46 -0.61
C GLY A 234 2.67 -5.62 -1.30
N VAL A 235 2.26 -4.82 -2.27
CA VAL A 235 3.15 -3.97 -3.08
C VAL A 235 2.61 -2.55 -3.17
N MET A 236 3.51 -1.58 -3.22
CA MET A 236 3.21 -0.19 -3.58
C MET A 236 3.97 0.18 -4.86
N VAL A 237 3.25 0.58 -5.88
CA VAL A 237 3.82 1.16 -7.11
C VAL A 237 4.03 2.65 -6.84
N ALA A 238 5.26 3.02 -6.47
CA ALA A 238 5.63 4.39 -6.11
C ALA A 238 6.15 5.12 -7.37
N ARG A 239 5.22 5.67 -8.15
CA ARG A 239 5.47 6.20 -9.50
C ARG A 239 6.41 7.41 -9.55
N GLY A 240 6.48 8.19 -8.46
CA GLY A 240 7.38 9.34 -8.36
C GLY A 240 8.84 8.90 -8.49
N ASP A 241 9.30 8.07 -7.57
CA ASP A 241 10.68 7.58 -7.53
C ASP A 241 10.96 6.65 -8.73
N LEU A 242 10.00 5.77 -9.08
CA LEU A 242 10.13 4.89 -10.24
C LEU A 242 10.30 5.70 -11.54
N GLY A 243 9.66 6.87 -11.66
CA GLY A 243 9.76 7.73 -12.86
C GLY A 243 11.08 8.47 -13.01
N ILE A 244 11.93 8.45 -11.97
CA ILE A 244 13.32 8.92 -12.06
C ILE A 244 14.22 7.79 -12.57
N GLU A 245 13.93 6.55 -12.15
CA GLU A 245 14.74 5.36 -12.45
C GLU A 245 14.44 4.71 -13.81
N VAL A 246 13.24 4.91 -14.35
CA VAL A 246 12.82 4.33 -15.63
C VAL A 246 12.22 5.39 -16.55
N PRO A 247 12.32 5.22 -17.91
CA PRO A 247 11.67 6.14 -18.84
C PRO A 247 10.17 6.30 -18.54
N GLN A 248 9.69 7.54 -18.53
CA GLN A 248 8.32 7.88 -18.10
C GLN A 248 7.26 7.17 -18.93
N GLU A 249 7.49 6.98 -20.23
CA GLU A 249 6.58 6.27 -21.14
C GLU A 249 6.41 4.79 -20.80
N ARG A 250 7.31 4.19 -20.02
CA ARG A 250 7.21 2.80 -19.56
C ARG A 250 6.35 2.63 -18.31
N ILE A 251 6.16 3.69 -17.51
CA ILE A 251 5.48 3.63 -16.21
C ILE A 251 4.07 3.04 -16.31
N PRO A 252 3.20 3.46 -17.25
CA PRO A 252 1.85 2.89 -17.36
C PRO A 252 1.85 1.38 -17.61
N GLY A 253 2.78 0.89 -18.44
CA GLY A 253 2.95 -0.53 -18.72
C GLY A 253 3.43 -1.31 -17.49
N ILE A 254 4.43 -0.79 -16.79
CA ILE A 254 4.97 -1.37 -15.54
C ILE A 254 3.88 -1.42 -14.48
N GLN A 255 3.16 -0.32 -14.24
CA GLN A 255 2.04 -0.27 -13.29
C GLN A 255 1.01 -1.37 -13.57
N ARG A 256 0.57 -1.50 -14.81
CA ARG A 256 -0.38 -2.54 -15.21
C ARG A 256 0.15 -3.95 -14.96
N GLN A 257 1.43 -4.20 -15.27
CA GLN A 257 2.09 -5.48 -15.04
C GLN A 257 2.16 -5.82 -13.54
N LEU A 258 2.60 -4.86 -12.71
CA LEU A 258 2.70 -5.03 -11.25
C LEU A 258 1.34 -5.30 -10.62
N ILE A 259 0.30 -4.53 -10.99
CA ILE A 259 -1.07 -4.77 -10.52
C ILE A 259 -1.52 -6.19 -10.87
N LYS A 260 -1.32 -6.62 -12.12
CA LYS A 260 -1.69 -7.98 -12.57
C LYS A 260 -0.99 -9.06 -11.75
N LYS A 261 0.32 -8.93 -11.52
CA LYS A 261 1.10 -9.90 -10.74
C LYS A 261 0.63 -9.96 -9.27
N CYS A 262 0.34 -8.81 -8.65
CA CYS A 262 -0.20 -8.75 -7.29
C CYS A 262 -1.55 -9.46 -7.18
N ILE A 263 -2.46 -9.23 -8.13
CA ILE A 263 -3.78 -9.89 -8.15
C ILE A 263 -3.62 -11.42 -8.29
N LEU A 264 -2.75 -11.88 -9.18
CA LEU A 264 -2.47 -13.31 -9.35
C LEU A 264 -1.87 -13.93 -8.09
N ALA A 265 -1.02 -13.19 -7.38
CA ALA A 265 -0.45 -13.58 -6.08
C ALA A 265 -1.45 -13.41 -4.92
N ARG A 266 -2.65 -12.84 -5.15
CA ARG A 266 -3.67 -12.55 -4.13
C ARG A 266 -3.17 -11.63 -3.02
N LYS A 267 -2.32 -10.66 -3.38
CA LYS A 267 -1.71 -9.68 -2.49
C LYS A 267 -2.18 -8.27 -2.86
N PRO A 268 -2.47 -7.41 -1.88
CA PRO A 268 -2.94 -6.06 -2.17
C PRO A 268 -1.87 -5.23 -2.88
N VAL A 269 -2.34 -4.36 -3.77
CA VAL A 269 -1.49 -3.40 -4.47
C VAL A 269 -2.01 -1.97 -4.28
N ILE A 270 -1.08 -1.07 -3.95
CA ILE A 270 -1.32 0.37 -3.80
C ILE A 270 -0.70 1.08 -4.99
N VAL A 271 -1.46 1.91 -5.70
CA VAL A 271 -0.89 2.86 -6.67
C VAL A 271 -0.71 4.20 -5.97
N ALA A 272 0.51 4.71 -5.99
CA ALA A 272 0.93 5.85 -5.19
C ALA A 272 1.56 6.96 -6.03
N THR A 273 1.55 8.15 -5.47
CA THR A 273 2.15 9.40 -5.95
C THR A 273 1.46 10.02 -7.18
N GLN A 274 1.39 11.35 -7.19
CA GLN A 274 0.86 12.16 -8.30
C GLN A 274 -0.57 11.78 -8.75
N MET A 275 -1.44 11.34 -7.81
CA MET A 275 -2.81 10.95 -8.13
C MET A 275 -3.73 12.17 -8.33
N LEU A 276 -3.72 13.11 -7.37
CA LEU A 276 -4.44 14.38 -7.41
C LEU A 276 -3.51 15.56 -7.09
N HIS A 277 -2.30 15.53 -7.63
CA HIS A 277 -1.22 16.46 -7.31
C HIS A 277 -1.63 17.94 -7.44
N THR A 278 -2.43 18.27 -8.45
CA THR A 278 -2.97 19.60 -8.64
C THR A 278 -3.79 20.06 -7.43
N MET A 279 -4.45 19.14 -6.72
CA MET A 279 -5.26 19.47 -5.55
C MET A 279 -4.44 19.82 -4.28
N ILE A 280 -3.14 19.77 -4.33
CA ILE A 280 -2.29 20.38 -3.30
C ILE A 280 -2.62 21.89 -3.21
N ASN A 281 -2.78 22.56 -4.34
CA ASN A 281 -3.01 24.00 -4.43
C ASN A 281 -4.38 24.40 -5.00
N ASN A 282 -5.08 23.52 -5.70
CA ASN A 282 -6.33 23.81 -6.38
C ASN A 282 -7.50 22.97 -5.83
N PRO A 283 -8.73 23.50 -5.78
CA PRO A 283 -9.88 22.78 -5.23
C PRO A 283 -10.43 21.67 -6.14
N ARG A 284 -9.92 21.55 -7.37
CA ARG A 284 -10.36 20.57 -8.37
C ARG A 284 -9.17 19.96 -9.09
N PRO A 285 -9.25 18.65 -9.43
CA PRO A 285 -8.22 17.98 -10.21
C PRO A 285 -8.31 18.35 -11.69
N THR A 286 -7.27 18.03 -12.43
CA THR A 286 -7.28 18.02 -13.90
C THR A 286 -8.03 16.80 -14.44
N ARG A 287 -8.41 16.84 -15.73
CA ARG A 287 -9.00 15.68 -16.41
C ARG A 287 -8.02 14.52 -16.52
N ALA A 288 -6.72 14.80 -16.67
CA ALA A 288 -5.68 13.78 -16.74
C ALA A 288 -5.59 12.99 -15.42
N GLU A 289 -5.62 13.67 -14.27
CA GLU A 289 -5.62 13.03 -12.96
C GLU A 289 -6.86 12.17 -12.72
N VAL A 290 -8.05 12.64 -13.14
CA VAL A 290 -9.29 11.84 -13.07
C VAL A 290 -9.16 10.58 -13.92
N THR A 291 -8.61 10.69 -15.14
CA THR A 291 -8.39 9.56 -16.04
C THR A 291 -7.37 8.58 -15.49
N ASP A 292 -6.29 9.06 -14.88
CA ASP A 292 -5.25 8.23 -14.27
C ASP A 292 -5.80 7.39 -13.10
N ILE A 293 -6.58 8.01 -12.21
CA ILE A 293 -7.28 7.31 -11.13
C ILE A 293 -8.23 6.24 -11.69
N ALA A 294 -9.06 6.59 -12.68
CA ALA A 294 -9.98 5.65 -13.30
C ALA A 294 -9.25 4.46 -13.93
N ASN A 295 -8.14 4.71 -14.64
CA ASN A 295 -7.32 3.65 -15.24
C ASN A 295 -6.71 2.71 -14.19
N ALA A 296 -6.19 3.23 -13.07
CA ALA A 296 -5.69 2.39 -11.99
C ALA A 296 -6.79 1.45 -11.45
N ILE A 297 -8.04 1.94 -11.36
CA ILE A 297 -9.20 1.16 -10.92
C ILE A 297 -9.63 0.14 -11.99
N TYR A 298 -9.61 0.51 -13.29
CA TYR A 298 -9.88 -0.41 -14.38
C TYR A 298 -8.84 -1.55 -14.43
N TYR A 299 -7.59 -1.27 -14.07
CA TYR A 299 -6.54 -2.29 -13.90
C TYR A 299 -6.65 -3.09 -12.61
N ARG A 300 -7.64 -2.79 -11.75
CA ARG A 300 -7.97 -3.55 -10.55
C ARG A 300 -7.03 -3.36 -9.36
N THR A 301 -6.47 -2.16 -9.18
CA THR A 301 -5.75 -1.86 -7.94
C THR A 301 -6.62 -2.06 -6.69
N ASP A 302 -6.02 -2.42 -5.57
CA ASP A 302 -6.71 -2.52 -4.28
C ASP A 302 -6.88 -1.15 -3.64
N ALA A 303 -5.85 -0.32 -3.71
CA ALA A 303 -5.82 0.98 -3.05
C ALA A 303 -5.14 2.04 -3.90
N LEU A 304 -5.51 3.30 -3.63
CA LEU A 304 -4.89 4.50 -4.16
C LEU A 304 -4.34 5.33 -3.00
N MET A 305 -3.21 5.99 -3.18
CA MET A 305 -2.58 6.78 -2.13
C MET A 305 -2.51 8.27 -2.50
N LEU A 306 -2.91 9.11 -1.54
CA LEU A 306 -2.68 10.56 -1.54
C LEU A 306 -1.46 10.86 -0.66
N SER A 307 -0.54 11.66 -1.17
CA SER A 307 0.71 12.05 -0.51
C SER A 307 0.64 13.50 -0.03
N GLY A 308 1.21 14.44 -0.76
CA GLY A 308 1.19 15.86 -0.46
C GLY A 308 -0.21 16.45 -0.37
N GLU A 309 -1.16 15.91 -1.14
CA GLU A 309 -2.56 16.35 -1.21
C GLU A 309 -3.22 16.35 0.19
N THR A 310 -2.88 15.37 1.03
CA THR A 310 -3.43 15.24 2.38
C THR A 310 -2.45 15.62 3.49
N ALA A 311 -1.13 15.54 3.24
CA ALA A 311 -0.10 15.85 4.24
C ALA A 311 0.06 17.36 4.50
N TYR A 312 0.06 18.17 3.43
CA TYR A 312 0.28 19.61 3.50
C TYR A 312 -0.56 20.42 2.49
N GLY A 313 -1.37 19.76 1.67
CA GLY A 313 -2.23 20.41 0.69
C GLY A 313 -3.28 21.33 1.31
N LYS A 314 -3.79 22.25 0.52
CA LYS A 314 -4.84 23.20 0.93
C LYS A 314 -6.22 22.57 1.00
N TYR A 315 -6.46 21.46 0.29
CA TYR A 315 -7.77 20.84 0.11
C TYR A 315 -7.77 19.33 0.43
N PRO A 316 -7.27 18.89 1.63
CA PRO A 316 -7.06 17.47 1.91
C PRO A 316 -8.35 16.64 1.96
N VAL A 317 -9.40 17.16 2.60
CA VAL A 317 -10.68 16.46 2.72
C VAL A 317 -11.37 16.36 1.35
N GLU A 318 -11.33 17.45 0.56
CA GLU A 318 -11.83 17.47 -0.80
C GLU A 318 -11.08 16.51 -1.73
N ALA A 319 -9.77 16.34 -1.53
CA ALA A 319 -8.97 15.37 -2.29
C ALA A 319 -9.44 13.94 -2.01
N VAL A 320 -9.65 13.57 -0.74
CA VAL A 320 -10.18 12.25 -0.38
C VAL A 320 -11.61 12.06 -0.93
N LYS A 321 -12.50 13.06 -0.78
CA LYS A 321 -13.86 13.01 -1.34
C LYS A 321 -13.85 12.87 -2.86
N THR A 322 -12.97 13.59 -3.54
CA THR A 322 -12.83 13.54 -5.01
C THR A 322 -12.35 12.16 -5.45
N MET A 323 -11.29 11.62 -4.83
CA MET A 323 -10.81 10.27 -5.12
C MET A 323 -11.89 9.21 -4.87
N ALA A 324 -12.65 9.33 -3.77
CA ALA A 324 -13.75 8.42 -3.46
C ALA A 324 -14.88 8.47 -4.51
N LYS A 325 -15.22 9.66 -5.02
CA LYS A 325 -16.22 9.83 -6.08
C LYS A 325 -15.76 9.23 -7.40
N ILE A 326 -14.50 9.49 -7.80
CA ILE A 326 -13.94 8.93 -9.03
C ILE A 326 -13.91 7.40 -8.92
N ALA A 327 -13.46 6.86 -7.76
CA ALA A 327 -13.42 5.43 -7.53
C ALA A 327 -14.81 4.79 -7.65
N ALA A 328 -15.81 5.35 -6.98
CA ALA A 328 -17.17 4.84 -7.03
C ALA A 328 -17.77 4.87 -8.45
N GLN A 329 -17.43 5.88 -9.26
CA GLN A 329 -17.89 5.96 -10.64
C GLN A 329 -17.14 4.97 -11.53
N ALA A 330 -15.81 4.92 -11.46
CA ALA A 330 -15.01 3.99 -12.27
C ALA A 330 -15.37 2.52 -11.99
N GLU A 331 -15.72 2.20 -10.74
CA GLU A 331 -16.18 0.86 -10.36
C GLU A 331 -17.53 0.48 -10.98
N LYS A 332 -18.40 1.47 -11.29
CA LYS A 332 -19.68 1.25 -12.00
C LYS A 332 -19.46 1.10 -13.50
N ASP A 333 -18.57 1.92 -14.06
CA ASP A 333 -18.32 1.97 -15.50
C ASP A 333 -17.42 0.82 -15.98
N LYS A 334 -16.86 0.06 -15.04
CA LYS A 334 -15.98 -1.05 -15.31
C LYS A 334 -16.71 -2.20 -15.98
N MET A 335 -16.21 -2.59 -17.13
CA MET A 335 -16.73 -3.74 -17.89
C MET A 335 -16.11 -5.05 -17.39
N GLU A 336 -16.87 -6.14 -17.47
CA GLU A 336 -16.38 -7.49 -17.13
C GLU A 336 -15.21 -7.94 -18.03
N GLU A 337 -15.16 -7.42 -19.26
CA GLU A 337 -14.08 -7.65 -20.22
C GLU A 337 -12.69 -7.19 -19.72
N ASN A 338 -12.66 -6.25 -18.78
CA ASN A 338 -11.41 -5.78 -18.15
C ASN A 338 -10.97 -6.66 -16.97
N ASP A 339 -11.67 -7.77 -16.71
CA ASP A 339 -11.34 -8.66 -15.62
C ASP A 339 -10.02 -9.38 -15.89
N ILE A 340 -9.17 -9.42 -14.88
CA ILE A 340 -7.96 -10.26 -14.88
C ILE A 340 -8.42 -11.65 -14.45
N PRO A 341 -8.49 -12.63 -15.36
CA PRO A 341 -8.85 -13.98 -14.96
C PRO A 341 -7.74 -14.54 -14.06
N ILE A 342 -8.12 -15.02 -12.89
CA ILE A 342 -7.23 -15.81 -12.03
C ILE A 342 -7.49 -17.28 -12.38
N PRO A 343 -6.60 -17.92 -13.16
CA PRO A 343 -6.74 -19.34 -13.45
C PRO A 343 -6.53 -20.14 -12.16
N LEU A 344 -7.42 -21.09 -11.91
CA LEU A 344 -7.19 -22.11 -10.90
C LEU A 344 -6.70 -23.36 -11.64
N THR A 345 -5.43 -23.70 -11.40
CA THR A 345 -4.81 -24.94 -11.91
C THR A 345 -4.60 -25.90 -10.75
N PRO A 346 -4.44 -27.22 -11.00
CA PRO A 346 -4.19 -28.18 -9.93
C PRO A 346 -3.02 -27.79 -9.02
N GLU A 347 -2.00 -27.12 -9.56
CA GLU A 347 -0.77 -26.75 -8.86
C GLU A 347 -0.95 -25.53 -7.94
N ASN A 348 -1.91 -24.64 -8.23
CA ASN A 348 -2.09 -23.37 -7.50
C ASN A 348 -3.45 -23.25 -6.80
N THR A 349 -4.24 -24.32 -6.78
CA THR A 349 -5.58 -24.31 -6.21
C THR A 349 -5.64 -25.03 -4.88
N ASP A 350 -5.83 -24.26 -3.81
CA ASP A 350 -6.26 -24.78 -2.52
C ASP A 350 -7.79 -24.66 -2.35
N VAL A 351 -8.32 -25.30 -1.32
CA VAL A 351 -9.78 -25.31 -1.05
C VAL A 351 -10.31 -23.89 -0.83
N THR A 352 -9.54 -23.03 -0.14
CA THR A 352 -9.94 -21.65 0.14
C THR A 352 -10.11 -20.85 -1.15
N SER A 353 -9.14 -20.91 -2.05
CA SER A 353 -9.19 -20.20 -3.32
C SER A 353 -10.27 -20.73 -4.25
N PHE A 354 -10.47 -22.05 -4.26
CA PHE A 354 -11.56 -22.66 -5.03
C PHE A 354 -12.91 -22.16 -4.55
N LEU A 355 -13.22 -22.29 -3.25
CA LEU A 355 -14.49 -21.87 -2.68
C LEU A 355 -14.70 -20.34 -2.79
N ALA A 356 -13.65 -19.54 -2.60
CA ALA A 356 -13.71 -18.09 -2.78
C ALA A 356 -14.11 -17.72 -4.21
N LYS A 357 -13.53 -18.38 -5.21
CA LYS A 357 -13.91 -18.18 -6.62
C LYS A 357 -15.37 -18.58 -6.89
N GLN A 358 -15.85 -19.70 -6.32
CA GLN A 358 -17.24 -20.11 -6.46
C GLN A 358 -18.21 -19.14 -5.77
N ALA A 359 -17.87 -18.64 -4.57
CA ALA A 359 -18.66 -17.64 -3.87
C ALA A 359 -18.81 -16.34 -4.70
N VAL A 360 -17.70 -15.84 -5.26
CA VAL A 360 -17.73 -14.66 -6.14
C VAL A 360 -18.53 -14.95 -7.41
N ARG A 361 -18.35 -16.11 -8.04
CA ARG A 361 -19.13 -16.49 -9.23
C ARG A 361 -20.64 -16.61 -8.95
N ALA A 362 -21.01 -17.12 -7.78
CA ALA A 362 -22.41 -17.21 -7.37
C ALA A 362 -23.10 -15.84 -7.33
N THR A 363 -22.38 -14.77 -6.97
CA THR A 363 -22.93 -13.39 -6.98
C THR A 363 -23.31 -12.87 -8.36
N ASN A 364 -22.80 -13.46 -9.44
CA ASN A 364 -23.15 -13.12 -10.82
C ASN A 364 -24.38 -13.91 -11.32
N LEU A 365 -24.68 -15.04 -10.68
CA LEU A 365 -25.73 -15.97 -11.11
C LEU A 365 -26.97 -15.91 -10.22
N MET A 366 -26.85 -15.44 -9.00
CA MET A 366 -27.90 -15.39 -7.98
C MET A 366 -27.98 -13.99 -7.37
N PRO A 367 -29.13 -13.58 -6.78
CA PRO A 367 -29.32 -12.26 -6.18
C PRO A 367 -28.64 -12.16 -4.80
N ILE A 368 -27.38 -12.56 -4.69
CA ILE A 368 -26.60 -12.52 -3.47
C ILE A 368 -26.21 -11.07 -3.18
N ARG A 369 -26.59 -10.55 -2.00
CA ARG A 369 -26.37 -9.17 -1.59
C ARG A 369 -24.94 -8.91 -1.07
N ALA A 370 -24.34 -9.91 -0.42
CA ALA A 370 -23.01 -9.85 0.15
C ALA A 370 -22.40 -11.25 0.32
N ILE A 371 -21.07 -11.31 0.35
CA ILE A 371 -20.36 -12.51 0.81
C ILE A 371 -19.90 -12.24 2.25
N ILE A 372 -20.25 -13.13 3.17
CA ILE A 372 -19.84 -13.05 4.57
C ILE A 372 -18.74 -14.08 4.80
N THR A 373 -17.69 -13.69 5.51
CA THR A 373 -16.65 -14.62 5.96
C THR A 373 -16.21 -14.27 7.37
N ASP A 374 -16.03 -15.27 8.20
CA ASP A 374 -15.29 -15.11 9.46
C ASP A 374 -13.79 -15.23 9.20
N SER A 375 -13.00 -14.49 9.93
CA SER A 375 -11.58 -14.41 9.60
C SER A 375 -10.68 -14.29 10.82
N PHE A 376 -9.79 -15.27 10.97
CA PHE A 376 -8.75 -15.24 11.99
C PHE A 376 -7.46 -14.54 11.49
N SER A 377 -7.05 -14.81 10.25
CA SER A 377 -5.83 -14.28 9.63
C SER A 377 -6.06 -13.31 8.46
N GLY A 378 -7.30 -13.16 8.01
CA GLY A 378 -7.65 -12.37 6.81
C GLY A 378 -7.48 -13.13 5.49
N LEU A 379 -7.01 -14.38 5.48
CA LEU A 379 -6.69 -15.12 4.25
C LEU A 379 -7.89 -15.31 3.33
N THR A 380 -9.03 -15.77 3.86
CA THR A 380 -10.26 -15.99 3.08
C THR A 380 -10.76 -14.67 2.47
N ALA A 381 -10.78 -13.59 3.27
CA ALA A 381 -11.20 -12.28 2.80
C ALA A 381 -10.29 -11.73 1.69
N ARG A 382 -8.96 -11.91 1.80
CA ARG A 382 -8.01 -11.53 0.73
C ARG A 382 -8.19 -12.36 -0.54
N ASN A 383 -8.45 -13.64 -0.42
CA ASN A 383 -8.78 -14.48 -1.58
C ASN A 383 -10.06 -13.98 -2.29
N LEU A 384 -11.12 -13.70 -1.53
CA LEU A 384 -12.36 -13.13 -2.07
C LEU A 384 -12.10 -11.77 -2.75
N ALA A 385 -11.32 -10.90 -2.11
CA ALA A 385 -10.93 -9.59 -2.67
C ALA A 385 -10.21 -9.72 -4.02
N ALA A 386 -9.29 -10.70 -4.14
CA ALA A 386 -8.52 -10.93 -5.36
C ALA A 386 -9.41 -11.27 -6.57
N PHE A 387 -10.53 -11.99 -6.36
CA PHE A 387 -11.48 -12.30 -7.43
C PHE A 387 -12.39 -11.13 -7.84
N ARG A 388 -12.29 -9.96 -7.19
CA ARG A 388 -12.93 -8.69 -7.60
C ARG A 388 -14.45 -8.80 -7.84
N GLY A 389 -15.16 -9.42 -6.90
CA GLY A 389 -16.61 -9.61 -6.99
C GLY A 389 -17.41 -8.31 -7.10
N LYS A 390 -18.64 -8.43 -7.62
CA LYS A 390 -19.58 -7.31 -7.77
C LYS A 390 -20.03 -6.73 -6.42
N TYR A 391 -20.21 -7.60 -5.43
CA TYR A 391 -20.76 -7.25 -4.12
C TYR A 391 -19.66 -7.19 -3.03
N PRO A 392 -19.94 -6.51 -1.91
CA PRO A 392 -18.96 -6.40 -0.81
C PRO A 392 -18.69 -7.75 -0.15
N VAL A 393 -17.49 -7.89 0.38
CA VAL A 393 -17.09 -8.97 1.28
C VAL A 393 -17.17 -8.44 2.71
N LEU A 394 -18.09 -8.95 3.51
CA LEU A 394 -18.26 -8.59 4.92
C LEU A 394 -17.39 -9.56 5.76
N ALA A 395 -16.21 -9.10 6.16
CA ALA A 395 -15.27 -9.92 6.94
C ALA A 395 -15.46 -9.67 8.43
N VAL A 396 -15.93 -10.69 9.15
CA VAL A 396 -16.06 -10.64 10.60
C VAL A 396 -14.79 -11.19 11.24
N CYS A 397 -14.00 -10.32 11.85
CA CYS A 397 -12.67 -10.63 12.33
C CYS A 397 -12.66 -10.92 13.82
N TYR A 398 -11.97 -11.99 14.23
CA TYR A 398 -11.78 -12.36 15.64
C TYR A 398 -10.78 -11.47 16.38
N LYS A 399 -9.96 -10.71 15.64
CA LYS A 399 -8.95 -9.79 16.16
C LYS A 399 -9.07 -8.43 15.46
N GLU A 400 -8.92 -7.35 16.23
CA GLU A 400 -8.87 -5.99 15.68
C GLU A 400 -7.71 -5.81 14.68
N LYS A 401 -6.55 -6.40 14.97
CA LYS A 401 -5.40 -6.36 14.08
C LYS A 401 -5.70 -6.97 12.71
N THR A 402 -6.41 -8.11 12.67
CA THR A 402 -6.84 -8.73 11.41
C THR A 402 -7.82 -7.83 10.65
N MET A 403 -8.75 -7.18 11.35
CA MET A 403 -9.65 -6.19 10.75
C MET A 403 -8.85 -5.06 10.09
N ARG A 404 -7.85 -4.51 10.78
CA ARG A 404 -7.00 -3.45 10.24
C ARG A 404 -6.13 -3.92 9.06
N HIS A 405 -5.61 -5.15 9.10
CA HIS A 405 -4.88 -5.73 7.96
C HIS A 405 -5.72 -5.85 6.68
N LEU A 406 -7.03 -5.94 6.80
CA LEU A 406 -7.95 -5.99 5.65
C LEU A 406 -8.29 -4.60 5.09
N ALA A 407 -7.86 -3.52 5.73
CA ALA A 407 -8.13 -2.15 5.27
C ALA A 407 -7.51 -1.81 3.89
N LEU A 408 -6.54 -2.60 3.41
CA LEU A 408 -5.98 -2.51 2.06
C LEU A 408 -6.63 -3.45 1.04
N SER A 409 -7.57 -4.32 1.45
CA SER A 409 -8.17 -5.32 0.56
C SER A 409 -9.38 -4.76 -0.17
N TYR A 410 -9.38 -4.83 -1.50
CA TYR A 410 -10.45 -4.34 -2.35
C TYR A 410 -11.82 -4.93 -1.99
N GLY A 411 -12.82 -4.06 -1.79
CA GLY A 411 -14.20 -4.47 -1.55
C GLY A 411 -14.47 -5.18 -0.22
N VAL A 412 -13.47 -5.28 0.66
CA VAL A 412 -13.64 -5.89 1.98
C VAL A 412 -14.08 -4.84 2.99
N GLU A 413 -15.22 -5.07 3.63
CA GLU A 413 -15.68 -4.34 4.80
C GLU A 413 -15.46 -5.22 6.03
N ALA A 414 -14.41 -4.92 6.79
CA ALA A 414 -14.03 -5.69 7.96
C ALA A 414 -14.61 -5.09 9.23
N ILE A 415 -15.16 -5.95 10.09
CA ILE A 415 -15.64 -5.60 11.43
C ILE A 415 -14.99 -6.52 12.45
N PHE A 416 -14.70 -5.98 13.62
CA PHE A 416 -14.26 -6.76 14.76
C PHE A 416 -15.46 -7.27 15.55
N MET A 417 -15.42 -8.54 15.92
CA MET A 417 -16.35 -9.13 16.85
C MET A 417 -15.61 -10.17 17.70
N PRO A 418 -15.67 -10.07 19.03
CA PRO A 418 -15.00 -11.01 19.90
C PRO A 418 -15.52 -12.43 19.70
N GLU A 419 -14.66 -13.39 19.91
CA GLU A 419 -14.95 -14.79 19.68
C GLU A 419 -16.12 -15.31 20.53
N LYS A 420 -16.92 -16.20 19.95
CA LYS A 420 -18.00 -16.95 20.60
C LYS A 420 -17.58 -18.40 20.80
N ALA A 421 -18.27 -19.11 21.68
CA ALA A 421 -17.95 -20.47 22.10
C ALA A 421 -17.92 -21.50 20.94
N ASN A 422 -18.69 -21.28 19.87
CA ASN A 422 -18.66 -22.11 18.67
C ASN A 422 -18.84 -21.28 17.38
N GLY A 423 -18.42 -21.81 16.24
CA GLY A 423 -18.46 -21.12 14.96
C GLY A 423 -19.89 -20.79 14.47
N GLN A 424 -20.89 -21.64 14.70
CA GLN A 424 -22.27 -21.34 14.36
C GLN A 424 -22.83 -20.18 15.19
N ALA A 425 -22.58 -20.17 16.51
CA ALA A 425 -22.99 -19.06 17.36
C ALA A 425 -22.32 -17.74 16.94
N TYR A 426 -21.10 -17.82 16.45
CA TYR A 426 -20.38 -16.66 15.91
C TYR A 426 -21.03 -16.13 14.63
N TYR A 427 -21.37 -17.01 13.69
CA TYR A 427 -22.06 -16.65 12.45
C TYR A 427 -23.41 -16.00 12.70
N PHE A 428 -24.23 -16.59 13.57
CA PHE A 428 -25.53 -16.01 13.94
C PHE A 428 -25.39 -14.63 14.61
N ALA A 429 -24.42 -14.48 15.51
CA ALA A 429 -24.15 -13.18 16.13
C ALA A 429 -23.66 -12.14 15.10
N ALA A 430 -22.88 -12.57 14.11
CA ALA A 430 -22.44 -11.70 13.01
C ALA A 430 -23.61 -11.24 12.13
N LEU A 431 -24.50 -12.17 11.74
CA LEU A 431 -25.72 -11.83 10.99
C LEU A 431 -26.61 -10.86 11.76
N ARG A 432 -26.83 -11.12 13.06
CA ARG A 432 -27.63 -10.22 13.92
C ARG A 432 -27.03 -8.83 13.97
N LYS A 433 -25.73 -8.72 14.18
CA LYS A 433 -25.04 -7.44 14.17
C LYS A 433 -25.19 -6.70 12.84
N LEU A 434 -25.03 -7.39 11.71
CA LEU A 434 -25.15 -6.78 10.38
C LEU A 434 -26.59 -6.32 10.07
N LEU A 435 -27.60 -6.99 10.64
CA LEU A 435 -29.00 -6.54 10.60
C LEU A 435 -29.21 -5.31 11.47
N ASP A 436 -28.75 -5.34 12.73
CA ASP A 436 -28.91 -4.24 13.68
C ASP A 436 -28.19 -2.96 13.19
N ASP A 437 -27.07 -3.12 12.51
CA ASP A 437 -26.31 -2.04 11.88
C ASP A 437 -26.95 -1.56 10.54
N GLY A 438 -28.05 -2.19 10.07
CA GLY A 438 -28.74 -1.85 8.83
C GLY A 438 -27.96 -2.16 7.55
N VAL A 439 -26.93 -3.00 7.63
CA VAL A 439 -26.11 -3.43 6.48
C VAL A 439 -26.81 -4.48 5.64
N LEU A 440 -27.57 -5.37 6.30
CA LEU A 440 -28.37 -6.43 5.69
C LEU A 440 -29.83 -6.32 6.14
N SER A 441 -30.73 -6.97 5.40
CA SER A 441 -32.13 -7.19 5.76
C SER A 441 -32.40 -8.69 5.85
N GLU A 442 -33.52 -9.11 6.48
CA GLU A 442 -33.90 -10.52 6.61
C GLU A 442 -34.14 -11.18 5.25
N THR A 443 -34.58 -10.41 4.25
CA THR A 443 -34.86 -10.90 2.87
C THR A 443 -33.61 -10.92 1.99
N ASP A 444 -32.45 -10.48 2.48
CA ASP A 444 -31.22 -10.52 1.70
C ASP A 444 -30.67 -11.96 1.62
N MET A 445 -30.34 -12.40 0.41
CA MET A 445 -29.57 -13.61 0.20
C MET A 445 -28.09 -13.34 0.40
N VAL A 446 -27.40 -14.17 1.16
CA VAL A 446 -25.96 -14.05 1.44
C VAL A 446 -25.23 -15.37 1.16
N ALA A 447 -23.96 -15.24 0.80
CA ALA A 447 -23.05 -16.39 0.70
C ALA A 447 -22.11 -16.37 1.91
N TYR A 448 -22.11 -17.41 2.73
CA TYR A 448 -21.23 -17.56 3.87
C TYR A 448 -20.09 -18.51 3.56
N LEU A 449 -18.87 -18.05 3.72
CA LEU A 449 -17.65 -18.78 3.45
C LEU A 449 -16.81 -18.90 4.72
N SER A 450 -16.63 -20.11 5.24
CA SER A 450 -15.92 -20.33 6.50
C SER A 450 -15.20 -21.67 6.56
N GLY A 451 -14.39 -21.84 7.61
CA GLY A 451 -13.76 -23.10 8.03
C GLY A 451 -14.40 -23.67 9.28
N GLY A 452 -14.65 -24.99 9.33
CA GLY A 452 -15.37 -25.65 10.43
C GLY A 452 -14.66 -25.65 11.79
N LYS A 453 -13.34 -25.32 11.85
CA LYS A 453 -12.54 -25.29 13.09
C LYS A 453 -11.52 -24.15 13.04
N ARG A 454 -11.14 -23.63 14.23
CA ARG A 454 -10.08 -22.62 14.39
C ARG A 454 -8.79 -23.03 13.65
N GLY A 455 -8.24 -22.11 12.86
CA GLY A 455 -6.94 -22.29 12.21
C GLY A 455 -6.94 -23.30 11.05
N THR A 456 -8.09 -23.86 10.69
CA THR A 456 -8.22 -24.70 9.50
C THR A 456 -8.51 -23.86 8.26
N GLN A 457 -8.19 -24.42 7.09
CA GLN A 457 -8.55 -23.82 5.81
C GLN A 457 -10.09 -23.70 5.69
N THR A 458 -10.54 -22.71 4.92
CA THR A 458 -11.93 -22.60 4.48
C THR A 458 -12.41 -23.93 3.93
N SER A 459 -13.55 -24.42 4.40
CA SER A 459 -14.00 -25.79 4.11
C SER A 459 -15.39 -25.87 3.50
N PHE A 460 -16.21 -24.83 3.60
CA PHE A 460 -17.56 -24.83 3.04
C PHE A 460 -18.01 -23.45 2.57
N LEU A 461 -18.98 -23.47 1.66
CA LEU A 461 -19.73 -22.33 1.15
C LEU A 461 -21.23 -22.64 1.34
N GLU A 462 -21.94 -21.75 2.00
CA GLU A 462 -23.38 -21.84 2.26
C GLU A 462 -24.07 -20.61 1.66
N ILE A 463 -25.22 -20.78 1.02
CA ILE A 463 -26.01 -19.69 0.41
C ILE A 463 -27.44 -19.78 0.93
N ASN A 464 -27.89 -18.75 1.65
CA ASN A 464 -29.22 -18.71 2.27
C ASN A 464 -29.75 -17.27 2.37
N GLU A 465 -31.07 -17.14 2.59
CA GLU A 465 -31.63 -15.88 3.11
C GLU A 465 -31.27 -15.68 4.58
N VAL A 466 -31.00 -14.44 4.96
CA VAL A 466 -30.61 -14.09 6.33
C VAL A 466 -31.69 -14.49 7.33
N GLY A 467 -32.96 -14.25 7.00
CA GLY A 467 -34.11 -14.60 7.86
C GLY A 467 -34.22 -16.10 8.15
N ASP A 468 -33.99 -16.95 7.14
CA ASP A 468 -34.03 -18.40 7.30
C ASP A 468 -32.92 -18.91 8.21
N VAL A 469 -31.71 -18.38 8.06
CA VAL A 469 -30.58 -18.71 8.93
C VAL A 469 -30.87 -18.35 10.38
N LEU A 470 -31.43 -17.16 10.62
CA LEU A 470 -31.73 -16.70 11.98
C LEU A 470 -32.90 -17.45 12.64
N LYS A 471 -33.92 -17.82 11.84
CA LYS A 471 -35.02 -18.67 12.29
C LYS A 471 -34.53 -20.04 12.72
N TYR A 472 -33.70 -20.67 11.88
CA TYR A 472 -33.04 -21.94 12.22
C TYR A 472 -32.24 -21.82 13.52
N ALA A 473 -31.51 -20.73 13.70
CA ALA A 473 -30.74 -20.48 14.93
C ALA A 473 -31.64 -20.41 16.18
N MET A 474 -32.79 -19.73 16.09
CA MET A 474 -33.72 -19.62 17.21
C MET A 474 -34.40 -20.95 17.54
N ASP A 475 -34.79 -21.70 16.52
CA ASP A 475 -35.56 -22.95 16.67
C ASP A 475 -34.71 -24.14 17.14
N TYR A 476 -33.46 -24.23 16.67
CA TYR A 476 -32.65 -25.43 16.84
C TYR A 476 -31.33 -25.27 17.58
N VAL A 477 -30.73 -24.09 17.56
CA VAL A 477 -29.40 -23.87 18.14
C VAL A 477 -29.45 -23.21 19.53
N LEU A 478 -30.28 -22.20 19.70
CA LEU A 478 -30.38 -21.46 20.97
C LEU A 478 -31.15 -22.22 22.08
N PRO A 479 -32.19 -23.00 21.80
CA PRO A 479 -32.86 -23.78 22.86
C PRO A 479 -32.00 -24.89 23.46
N ASN A 480 -30.99 -25.36 22.71
CA ASN A 480 -30.11 -26.43 23.18
C ASN A 480 -28.87 -25.95 23.94
N ARG A 481 -28.80 -24.67 24.33
CA ARG A 481 -27.66 -24.06 25.04
C ARG A 481 -27.28 -24.77 26.36
N ASN A 482 -28.21 -25.45 27.02
CA ASN A 482 -27.97 -26.17 28.28
C ASN A 482 -27.36 -27.55 28.13
N ARG A 483 -27.13 -28.03 26.90
CA ARG A 483 -26.51 -29.35 26.63
C ARG A 483 -25.03 -29.32 26.24
N TYR A 484 -24.46 -28.10 26.02
CA TYR A 484 -23.10 -27.94 25.49
C TYR A 484 -22.27 -26.87 26.25
N LEU A 485 -22.69 -26.50 27.49
CA LEU A 485 -21.84 -25.79 28.44
C LEU A 485 -21.06 -26.77 29.28
#